data_44f84ce405649babf7c59972a869648f
#
_entry.id   44f84ce405649babf7c59972a869648f
#
_cell.length_a   1.000
_cell.length_b   1.000
_cell.length_c   1.000
_cell.angle_alpha   90.00
_cell.angle_beta   90.00
_cell.angle_gamma   90.00
#
_symmetry.space_group_name_H-M   'P 1'
#
loop_
_entity.id
_entity.type
_entity.pdbx_description
1 polymer ?
#
loop_
_entity_poly.entity_id
_entity_poly.type
_entity_poly.pdbx_seq_one_letter_code
_entity_poly.pdbx_strand_id
1 'polypeptide(L)'
;MSSRASLNHFYRTVWNHTLGCAVAVAENASSGGGRASGAIQSVVFPHQPVARLALLSLAVALGWGFTGIARANPTGGVAVVGQATFDYTQPNHLLVTTQNGAGTNYSAINWQSFSIPSGSSTRIQQPNASSMSINRVVTNTPTTLFGTLSSNGKIVLVNQSGIAVGQGAVVDTAGFTASTLAMSDADARAGRTRFAVDGAAPGALNVQGQVIGRNGDVVLVAPSVEVAQSAVIEAPNGAVILAAGQNVDVTGRGLEGIRLNVQAPQDQALNLGTLKGDAVGIFAGTLKHSGAINATQASVDGGRVVLKASGDAFIEGNGRIVATRADGLGGAVQVLGNRVGLTDNASIDTSAVGGGGTILVGGDAHGTNPAVPNAQVAYIDANARLAADATEKGDGGKVVVWADGVTQFNGKISAKGGAQGGNGGWVETSGKRTLGFAGLVDTTAAKGSTGSLLLDPSDITIGFTNWPVATLSGGVFTFPSDANGTMTPSTITTQLASSNITIDTTSAMAGSGDIYVNNGVTWASGNTLKLKATSGIYLNAPISGAGATVAMQAGSAGITNNGPGTVS
;
A
#
# COMPACT_ATOMS: atom_id res chain seq x y z
N MET A 1 57.42 -27.60 2.85
CA MET A 1 56.87 -27.37 4.20
C MET A 1 56.25 -25.96 4.21
N SER A 2 54.96 -25.83 4.00
CA SER A 2 54.27 -24.56 3.98
C SER A 2 53.55 -24.37 5.31
N SER A 3 53.92 -23.38 6.08
CA SER A 3 53.26 -22.96 7.31
C SER A 3 51.97 -22.22 6.98
N ARG A 4 50.82 -22.74 7.41
CA ARG A 4 49.55 -22.01 7.40
C ARG A 4 49.59 -20.94 8.50
N ALA A 5 49.54 -19.70 8.11
CA ALA A 5 49.32 -18.58 9.02
C ALA A 5 47.86 -18.56 9.47
N SER A 6 47.63 -18.68 10.77
CA SER A 6 46.35 -18.48 11.43
C SER A 6 46.07 -16.97 11.46
N LEU A 7 45.03 -16.53 10.80
CA LEU A 7 44.54 -15.15 10.86
C LEU A 7 43.68 -14.99 12.12
N ASN A 8 44.28 -14.64 13.24
CA ASN A 8 43.57 -14.10 14.39
C ASN A 8 43.26 -12.64 14.12
N HIS A 9 42.01 -12.33 13.82
CA HIS A 9 41.54 -10.96 13.72
C HIS A 9 41.17 -10.45 15.12
N PHE A 10 41.96 -9.53 15.65
CA PHE A 10 41.62 -8.79 16.85
C PHE A 10 40.79 -7.56 16.50
N TYR A 11 39.69 -7.36 17.21
CA TYR A 11 38.80 -6.21 17.07
C TYR A 11 38.70 -5.50 18.42
N ARG A 12 38.62 -4.15 18.36
CA ARG A 12 38.25 -3.32 19.51
C ARG A 12 36.90 -2.69 19.28
N THR A 13 36.14 -2.48 20.33
CA THR A 13 34.90 -1.75 20.30
C THR A 13 35.15 -0.24 20.48
N VAL A 14 34.61 0.55 19.57
CA VAL A 14 34.67 2.03 19.61
C VAL A 14 33.25 2.55 19.59
N TRP A 15 32.97 3.52 20.49
CA TRP A 15 31.68 4.19 20.49
C TRP A 15 31.58 5.10 19.27
N ASN A 16 30.57 4.89 18.44
CA ASN A 16 30.28 5.75 17.30
C ASN A 16 29.18 6.72 17.69
N HIS A 17 29.55 7.99 17.86
CA HIS A 17 28.63 9.05 18.27
C HIS A 17 27.55 9.37 17.20
N THR A 18 27.80 9.06 15.93
CA THR A 18 26.84 9.25 14.83
C THR A 18 25.79 8.15 14.81
N LEU A 19 26.15 6.93 15.19
CA LEU A 19 25.26 5.78 15.23
C LEU A 19 24.66 5.52 16.62
N GLY A 20 25.17 6.17 17.65
CA GLY A 20 24.72 5.99 19.03
C GLY A 20 24.94 4.58 19.59
N CYS A 21 25.91 3.81 19.05
CA CYS A 21 26.21 2.44 19.48
C CYS A 21 27.71 2.13 19.44
N ALA A 22 28.11 1.06 20.14
CA ALA A 22 29.47 0.54 20.05
C ALA A 22 29.64 -0.33 18.78
N VAL A 23 30.65 -0.04 17.97
CA VAL A 23 30.98 -0.79 16.76
C VAL A 23 32.35 -1.46 16.91
N ALA A 24 32.47 -2.70 16.40
CA ALA A 24 33.74 -3.40 16.35
C ALA A 24 34.56 -2.88 15.15
N VAL A 25 35.78 -2.42 15.41
CA VAL A 25 36.72 -1.96 14.39
C VAL A 25 38.02 -2.76 14.47
N ALA A 26 38.65 -2.96 13.34
CA ALA A 26 39.95 -3.64 13.33
C ALA A 26 40.99 -2.81 14.12
N GLU A 27 41.87 -3.47 14.84
CA GLU A 27 42.79 -2.81 15.76
C GLU A 27 43.79 -1.86 15.09
N ASN A 28 44.01 -2.05 13.79
CA ASN A 28 44.87 -1.20 12.94
C ASN A 28 44.15 -0.04 12.23
N ALA A 29 42.89 0.19 12.52
CA ALA A 29 42.16 1.33 11.94
C ALA A 29 42.56 2.65 12.64
N SER A 30 43.25 3.55 11.92
CA SER A 30 43.56 4.90 12.39
C SER A 30 42.56 5.92 11.90
N SER A 31 42.21 6.88 12.76
CA SER A 31 41.37 8.04 12.40
C SER A 31 42.18 9.05 11.58
N GLY A 32 42.22 8.88 10.27
CA GLY A 32 42.82 9.84 9.34
C GLY A 32 41.78 10.80 8.80
N GLY A 33 41.75 12.04 9.31
CA GLY A 33 40.95 13.11 8.74
C GLY A 33 41.52 13.58 7.42
N GLY A 34 40.90 13.24 6.30
CA GLY A 34 41.16 13.82 4.97
C GLY A 34 39.87 14.43 4.45
N ARG A 35 39.82 15.74 4.28
CA ARG A 35 38.75 16.42 3.57
C ARG A 35 38.78 16.02 2.11
N ALA A 36 37.82 15.29 1.63
CA ALA A 36 37.50 15.18 0.22
C ALA A 36 36.18 15.90 -0.03
N SER A 37 36.22 16.91 -0.87
CA SER A 37 35.07 17.62 -1.40
C SER A 37 34.28 16.70 -2.33
N GLY A 38 33.00 16.53 -2.06
CA GLY A 38 32.09 15.70 -2.85
C GLY A 38 31.24 14.77 -1.96
N ALA A 39 30.48 15.36 -1.04
CA ALA A 39 29.64 14.58 -0.16
C ALA A 39 28.35 14.14 -0.87
N ILE A 40 28.30 12.86 -1.22
CA ILE A 40 27.01 12.17 -1.43
C ILE A 40 26.34 12.11 -0.05
N GLN A 41 25.30 12.92 0.15
CA GLN A 41 24.44 12.74 1.32
C GLN A 41 23.59 11.50 1.11
N SER A 42 24.11 10.35 1.55
CA SER A 42 23.24 9.21 1.80
C SER A 42 22.39 9.53 3.02
N VAL A 43 21.12 9.75 2.83
CA VAL A 43 20.16 9.72 3.93
C VAL A 43 20.01 8.24 4.33
N VAL A 44 20.90 7.80 5.21
CA VAL A 44 20.80 6.49 5.84
C VAL A 44 19.73 6.60 6.91
N PHE A 45 18.51 6.20 6.57
CA PHE A 45 17.53 5.89 7.60
C PHE A 45 17.97 4.58 8.28
N PRO A 46 17.98 4.51 9.62
CA PRO A 46 18.34 3.28 10.29
C PRO A 46 17.31 2.21 9.92
N HIS A 47 17.66 1.36 8.98
CA HIS A 47 17.00 0.08 8.86
C HIS A 47 17.44 -0.72 10.08
N GLN A 48 16.54 -0.96 10.99
CA GLN A 48 16.53 -2.26 11.65
C GLN A 48 16.63 -3.28 10.50
N PRO A 49 17.58 -4.21 10.50
CA PRO A 49 17.51 -5.29 9.55
C PRO A 49 16.09 -5.81 9.71
N VAL A 50 15.28 -5.68 8.66
CA VAL A 50 14.17 -6.59 8.50
C VAL A 50 14.93 -7.91 8.50
N ALA A 51 14.99 -8.55 9.67
CA ALA A 51 15.33 -9.94 9.72
C ALA A 51 14.57 -10.46 8.52
N ARG A 52 15.27 -10.97 7.51
CA ARG A 52 14.61 -11.83 6.55
C ARG A 52 13.67 -12.57 7.45
N LEU A 53 12.39 -12.27 7.35
CA LEU A 53 11.40 -13.20 7.79
C LEU A 53 11.77 -14.44 6.98
N ALA A 54 12.81 -15.11 7.50
CA ALA A 54 12.93 -16.52 7.27
C ALA A 54 11.50 -16.90 7.45
N LEU A 55 10.88 -17.44 6.43
CA LEU A 55 9.75 -18.30 6.51
C LEU A 55 9.86 -19.10 7.80
N LEU A 56 9.59 -18.48 8.91
CA LEU A 56 8.93 -19.07 10.01
C LEU A 56 7.51 -19.24 9.45
N SER A 57 7.43 -20.06 8.37
CA SER A 57 6.41 -21.06 8.41
C SER A 57 6.37 -21.40 9.88
N LEU A 58 5.31 -21.04 10.57
CA LEU A 58 4.86 -21.74 11.72
C LEU A 58 4.63 -23.17 11.21
N ALA A 59 5.71 -23.91 10.88
CA ALA A 59 5.82 -25.28 11.21
C ALA A 59 5.69 -25.25 12.73
N VAL A 60 4.44 -25.07 13.20
CA VAL A 60 4.03 -25.64 14.46
C VAL A 60 4.67 -27.02 14.39
N ALA A 61 5.73 -27.19 15.16
CA ALA A 61 6.30 -28.49 15.41
C ALA A 61 5.19 -29.33 16.04
N LEU A 62 4.33 -29.86 15.19
CA LEU A 62 3.41 -30.97 15.44
C LEU A 62 4.24 -32.24 15.54
N GLY A 63 5.19 -32.23 16.43
CA GLY A 63 6.10 -33.31 16.69
C GLY A 63 6.28 -33.58 18.16
N TRP A 64 5.26 -33.38 18.97
CA TRP A 64 5.21 -33.93 20.34
C TRP A 64 3.87 -34.55 20.55
N GLY A 65 3.87 -35.87 20.63
CA GLY A 65 2.71 -36.68 20.90
C GLY A 65 2.08 -36.34 22.25
N PHE A 66 1.09 -35.47 22.24
CA PHE A 66 0.09 -35.44 23.29
C PHE A 66 -1.06 -36.34 22.86
N THR A 67 -1.10 -37.57 23.39
CA THR A 67 -2.28 -38.44 23.40
C THR A 67 -3.28 -37.91 24.44
N GLY A 68 -3.59 -36.64 24.40
CA GLY A 68 -4.81 -36.09 24.98
C GLY A 68 -5.87 -36.11 23.89
N ILE A 69 -7.04 -36.67 24.16
CA ILE A 69 -8.22 -36.57 23.29
C ILE A 69 -8.43 -35.07 23.07
N ALA A 70 -7.93 -34.53 21.96
CA ALA A 70 -8.17 -33.15 21.57
C ALA A 70 -9.67 -33.05 21.32
N ARG A 71 -10.40 -32.47 22.26
CA ARG A 71 -11.79 -32.08 22.03
C ARG A 71 -11.81 -31.07 20.92
N ALA A 72 -12.42 -31.45 19.84
CA ALA A 72 -12.24 -30.94 18.51
C ALA A 72 -12.99 -29.62 18.21
N ASN A 73 -13.52 -28.90 19.16
CA ASN A 73 -14.33 -27.68 18.90
C ASN A 73 -14.18 -26.70 20.08
N PRO A 74 -14.63 -25.45 19.97
CA PRO A 74 -14.62 -24.49 21.07
C PRO A 74 -15.16 -25.05 22.37
N THR A 75 -14.52 -24.76 23.50
CA THR A 75 -14.87 -25.30 24.83
C THR A 75 -15.03 -24.20 25.87
N GLY A 76 -15.79 -24.50 26.92
CA GLY A 76 -15.96 -23.63 28.08
C GLY A 76 -16.69 -22.33 27.77
N GLY A 77 -17.63 -22.35 26.82
CA GLY A 77 -18.43 -21.18 26.45
C GLY A 77 -19.40 -20.77 27.59
N VAL A 78 -19.38 -19.49 27.95
CA VAL A 78 -20.29 -18.86 28.90
C VAL A 78 -20.88 -17.60 28.30
N ALA A 79 -22.19 -17.52 28.12
CA ALA A 79 -22.86 -16.33 27.65
C ALA A 79 -22.78 -15.21 28.71
N VAL A 80 -22.31 -14.04 28.30
CA VAL A 80 -22.22 -12.85 29.16
C VAL A 80 -23.19 -11.75 28.74
N VAL A 81 -23.72 -11.84 27.49
CA VAL A 81 -24.83 -11.03 26.98
C VAL A 81 -25.72 -11.93 26.13
N GLY A 82 -27.05 -11.85 26.32
CA GLY A 82 -28.00 -12.73 25.68
C GLY A 82 -27.96 -14.14 26.28
N GLN A 83 -28.29 -15.15 25.46
CA GLN A 83 -28.23 -16.55 25.84
C GLN A 83 -27.49 -17.35 24.78
N ALA A 84 -26.87 -18.45 25.17
CA ALA A 84 -26.25 -19.41 24.26
C ALA A 84 -26.49 -20.85 24.78
N THR A 85 -26.80 -21.75 23.85
CA THR A 85 -26.83 -23.19 24.07
C THR A 85 -25.74 -23.84 23.19
N PHE A 86 -25.15 -24.91 23.71
CA PHE A 86 -24.03 -25.61 23.09
C PHE A 86 -24.39 -27.07 22.90
N ASP A 87 -24.47 -27.50 21.63
CA ASP A 87 -24.79 -28.88 21.28
C ASP A 87 -23.55 -29.57 20.68
N TYR A 88 -23.00 -30.54 21.40
CA TYR A 88 -21.88 -31.39 21.04
C TYR A 88 -22.30 -32.83 20.72
N THR A 89 -23.58 -33.07 20.48
CA THR A 89 -24.12 -34.44 20.28
C THR A 89 -23.60 -35.11 19.02
N GLN A 90 -23.25 -34.32 17.99
CA GLN A 90 -22.64 -34.81 16.74
C GLN A 90 -21.13 -34.84 16.86
N PRO A 91 -20.45 -35.96 16.54
CA PRO A 91 -18.99 -36.02 16.53
C PRO A 91 -18.39 -34.95 15.60
N ASN A 92 -17.36 -34.27 16.06
CA ASN A 92 -16.65 -33.22 15.31
C ASN A 92 -17.49 -32.01 14.89
N HIS A 93 -18.72 -31.88 15.42
CA HIS A 93 -19.59 -30.75 15.17
C HIS A 93 -20.02 -30.06 16.46
N LEU A 94 -19.94 -28.73 16.47
CA LEU A 94 -20.52 -27.91 17.53
C LEU A 94 -21.60 -27.01 16.94
N LEU A 95 -22.82 -27.10 17.44
CA LEU A 95 -23.86 -26.12 17.18
C LEU A 95 -24.00 -25.21 18.40
N VAL A 96 -23.79 -23.92 18.18
CA VAL A 96 -24.06 -22.87 19.16
C VAL A 96 -25.29 -22.11 18.70
N THR A 97 -26.36 -22.15 19.50
CA THR A 97 -27.57 -21.34 19.22
C THR A 97 -27.59 -20.15 20.18
N THR A 98 -27.65 -18.95 19.64
CA THR A 98 -27.61 -17.70 20.41
C THR A 98 -28.94 -16.96 20.38
N GLN A 99 -29.25 -16.25 21.46
CA GLN A 99 -30.27 -15.22 21.52
C GLN A 99 -29.62 -13.89 21.88
N ASN A 100 -30.06 -12.84 21.23
CA ASN A 100 -29.53 -11.50 21.50
C ASN A 100 -29.89 -11.03 22.91
N GLY A 101 -29.08 -10.15 23.50
CA GLY A 101 -29.46 -9.46 24.73
C GLY A 101 -30.75 -8.65 24.57
N ALA A 102 -31.49 -8.46 25.63
CA ALA A 102 -32.76 -7.75 25.61
C ALA A 102 -32.58 -6.32 25.00
N GLY A 103 -33.39 -6.03 23.98
CA GLY A 103 -33.33 -4.74 23.29
C GLY A 103 -32.08 -4.51 22.42
N THR A 104 -31.32 -5.57 22.15
CA THR A 104 -30.08 -5.47 21.34
C THR A 104 -30.14 -6.36 20.10
N ASN A 105 -29.15 -6.22 19.21
CA ASN A 105 -28.93 -7.10 18.06
C ASN A 105 -27.65 -7.94 18.20
N TYR A 106 -27.15 -8.14 19.41
CA TYR A 106 -25.93 -8.91 19.66
C TYR A 106 -26.02 -9.82 20.88
N SER A 107 -25.15 -10.83 20.88
CA SER A 107 -24.84 -11.70 22.01
C SER A 107 -23.33 -11.68 22.27
N ALA A 108 -22.90 -12.03 23.48
CA ALA A 108 -21.48 -12.15 23.81
C ALA A 108 -21.22 -13.43 24.61
N ILE A 109 -20.19 -14.17 24.23
CA ILE A 109 -19.76 -15.44 24.82
C ILE A 109 -18.28 -15.37 25.15
N ASN A 110 -17.94 -15.69 26.41
CA ASN A 110 -16.56 -15.92 26.82
C ASN A 110 -16.22 -17.41 26.68
N TRP A 111 -15.09 -17.73 26.08
CA TRP A 111 -14.63 -19.08 25.83
C TRP A 111 -13.33 -19.37 26.56
N GLN A 112 -13.12 -20.63 26.98
CA GLN A 112 -11.80 -21.09 27.42
C GLN A 112 -10.90 -21.42 26.23
N SER A 113 -11.45 -21.98 25.15
CA SER A 113 -10.73 -22.14 23.89
C SER A 113 -11.69 -22.00 22.71
N PHE A 114 -11.17 -21.47 21.59
CA PHE A 114 -11.95 -21.34 20.36
C PHE A 114 -11.08 -21.83 19.18
N SER A 115 -10.91 -23.15 19.07
CA SER A 115 -10.19 -23.79 17.98
C SER A 115 -11.06 -24.81 17.28
N ILE A 116 -10.88 -25.00 15.98
CA ILE A 116 -11.65 -25.93 15.14
C ILE A 116 -10.66 -26.76 14.34
N PRO A 117 -10.40 -28.03 14.69
CA PRO A 117 -9.50 -28.90 13.96
C PRO A 117 -9.98 -29.22 12.55
N SER A 118 -9.06 -29.71 11.72
CA SER A 118 -9.38 -30.22 10.37
C SER A 118 -10.44 -31.32 10.45
N GLY A 119 -11.40 -31.32 9.52
CA GLY A 119 -12.52 -32.25 9.50
C GLY A 119 -13.62 -31.96 10.54
N SER A 120 -13.48 -30.89 11.32
CA SER A 120 -14.47 -30.46 12.29
C SER A 120 -15.18 -29.18 11.86
N SER A 121 -16.37 -28.94 12.45
CA SER A 121 -17.09 -27.69 12.21
C SER A 121 -17.70 -27.10 13.48
N THR A 122 -17.77 -25.77 13.50
CA THR A 122 -18.54 -25.01 14.48
C THR A 122 -19.52 -24.12 13.74
N ARG A 123 -20.81 -24.26 14.05
CA ARG A 123 -21.87 -23.41 13.53
C ARG A 123 -22.46 -22.55 14.63
N ILE A 124 -22.50 -21.24 14.43
CA ILE A 124 -23.16 -20.29 15.32
C ILE A 124 -24.47 -19.84 14.65
N GLN A 125 -25.58 -20.38 15.15
CA GLN A 125 -26.92 -20.02 14.70
C GLN A 125 -27.40 -18.82 15.51
N GLN A 126 -27.61 -17.71 14.84
CA GLN A 126 -28.04 -16.43 15.40
C GLN A 126 -29.51 -16.16 15.02
N PRO A 127 -30.24 -15.25 15.71
CA PRO A 127 -31.63 -14.93 15.40
C PRO A 127 -31.87 -14.50 13.95
N ASN A 128 -30.94 -13.73 13.36
CA ASN A 128 -31.00 -13.28 11.96
C ASN A 128 -29.63 -12.86 11.43
N ALA A 129 -29.55 -12.50 10.14
CA ALA A 129 -28.31 -12.14 9.47
C ALA A 129 -27.70 -10.80 9.96
N SER A 130 -28.48 -9.92 10.57
CA SER A 130 -27.99 -8.66 11.15
C SER A 130 -27.49 -8.83 12.60
N SER A 131 -27.79 -9.96 13.24
CA SER A 131 -27.30 -10.26 14.58
C SER A 131 -25.79 -10.41 14.58
N MET A 132 -25.17 -10.09 15.73
CA MET A 132 -23.72 -10.18 15.94
C MET A 132 -23.43 -11.05 17.16
N SER A 133 -22.59 -12.07 17.01
CA SER A 133 -22.08 -12.87 18.12
C SER A 133 -20.62 -12.49 18.39
N ILE A 134 -20.38 -11.94 19.59
CA ILE A 134 -19.04 -11.61 20.10
C ILE A 134 -18.49 -12.82 20.83
N ASN A 135 -17.38 -13.36 20.39
CA ASN A 135 -16.73 -14.56 20.92
C ASN A 135 -15.33 -14.20 21.40
N ARG A 136 -15.13 -14.17 22.72
CA ARG A 136 -13.84 -13.81 23.32
C ARG A 136 -13.22 -15.02 24.01
N VAL A 137 -11.97 -15.32 23.66
CA VAL A 137 -11.17 -16.30 24.41
C VAL A 137 -10.54 -15.57 25.60
N VAL A 138 -10.86 -16.05 26.80
CA VAL A 138 -10.46 -15.41 28.07
C VAL A 138 -9.30 -16.14 28.76
N THR A 139 -8.66 -17.06 28.07
CA THR A 139 -7.44 -17.77 28.48
C THR A 139 -6.27 -17.40 27.58
N ASN A 140 -5.06 -17.91 27.90
CA ASN A 140 -3.87 -17.71 27.08
C ASN A 140 -3.70 -18.80 25.98
N THR A 141 -4.79 -19.44 25.53
CA THR A 141 -4.75 -20.47 24.50
C THR A 141 -4.97 -19.84 23.13
N PRO A 142 -4.05 -19.93 22.17
CA PRO A 142 -4.26 -19.40 20.82
C PRO A 142 -5.44 -20.06 20.11
N THR A 143 -6.07 -19.33 19.21
CA THR A 143 -7.12 -19.86 18.32
C THR A 143 -6.50 -20.41 17.04
N THR A 144 -6.83 -21.66 16.72
CA THR A 144 -6.46 -22.30 15.46
C THR A 144 -7.71 -22.83 14.76
N LEU A 145 -8.02 -22.27 13.59
CA LEU A 145 -9.12 -22.69 12.75
C LEU A 145 -8.55 -23.48 11.57
N PHE A 146 -8.66 -24.81 11.58
CA PHE A 146 -8.32 -25.70 10.48
C PHE A 146 -9.54 -26.37 9.86
N GLY A 147 -10.70 -26.28 10.52
CA GLY A 147 -11.99 -26.76 10.05
C GLY A 147 -12.89 -25.62 9.56
N THR A 148 -14.20 -25.81 9.70
CA THR A 148 -15.21 -24.85 9.23
C THR A 148 -15.84 -24.09 10.38
N LEU A 149 -15.79 -22.77 10.33
CA LEU A 149 -16.60 -21.86 11.15
C LEU A 149 -17.71 -21.26 10.28
N SER A 150 -18.96 -21.46 10.64
CA SER A 150 -20.07 -20.90 9.88
C SER A 150 -21.08 -20.17 10.76
N SER A 151 -21.73 -19.14 10.20
CA SER A 151 -22.82 -18.42 10.87
C SER A 151 -23.76 -17.75 9.87
N ASN A 152 -25.05 -17.73 10.20
CA ASN A 152 -26.02 -16.90 9.48
C ASN A 152 -25.95 -15.42 9.86
N GLY A 153 -25.31 -15.06 10.97
CA GLY A 153 -25.08 -13.70 11.44
C GLY A 153 -23.60 -13.28 11.40
N LYS A 154 -23.31 -12.12 11.94
CA LYS A 154 -21.94 -11.60 12.04
C LYS A 154 -21.21 -12.23 13.21
N ILE A 155 -19.91 -12.47 13.05
CA ILE A 155 -19.03 -13.00 14.09
C ILE A 155 -17.94 -11.99 14.41
N VAL A 156 -17.73 -11.74 15.69
CA VAL A 156 -16.54 -11.08 16.23
C VAL A 156 -15.78 -12.12 17.05
N LEU A 157 -14.53 -12.40 16.66
CA LEU A 157 -13.64 -13.34 17.36
C LEU A 157 -12.45 -12.58 17.94
N VAL A 158 -12.28 -12.65 19.25
CA VAL A 158 -11.21 -11.94 19.96
C VAL A 158 -10.34 -12.93 20.72
N ASN A 159 -9.03 -12.91 20.43
CA ASN A 159 -8.07 -13.74 21.16
C ASN A 159 -6.67 -13.09 21.18
N GLN A 160 -6.28 -12.53 22.32
CA GLN A 160 -4.97 -11.89 22.48
C GLN A 160 -3.78 -12.82 22.26
N SER A 161 -3.96 -14.14 22.48
CA SER A 161 -2.89 -15.14 22.30
C SER A 161 -2.55 -15.44 20.83
N GLY A 162 -3.31 -14.89 19.89
CA GLY A 162 -3.14 -15.09 18.46
C GLY A 162 -4.28 -15.84 17.80
N ILE A 163 -4.47 -15.61 16.50
CA ILE A 163 -5.49 -16.26 15.68
C ILE A 163 -4.84 -16.77 14.40
N ALA A 164 -5.03 -18.04 14.09
CA ALA A 164 -4.59 -18.65 12.84
C ALA A 164 -5.78 -19.30 12.12
N VAL A 165 -6.02 -18.87 10.87
CA VAL A 165 -6.92 -19.54 9.93
C VAL A 165 -6.04 -20.36 8.99
N GLY A 166 -5.98 -21.67 9.24
CA GLY A 166 -5.04 -22.57 8.56
C GLY A 166 -5.45 -22.90 7.12
N GLN A 167 -4.54 -23.52 6.40
CA GLN A 167 -4.79 -23.97 5.03
C GLN A 167 -5.94 -24.99 5.01
N GLY A 168 -6.89 -24.82 4.08
CA GLY A 168 -8.09 -25.64 3.98
C GLY A 168 -9.22 -25.27 4.94
N ALA A 169 -8.98 -24.37 5.88
CA ALA A 169 -10.05 -23.84 6.74
C ALA A 169 -11.00 -22.94 5.95
N VAL A 170 -12.27 -22.94 6.38
CA VAL A 170 -13.31 -22.08 5.81
C VAL A 170 -14.02 -21.34 6.95
N VAL A 171 -13.99 -20.03 6.91
CA VAL A 171 -14.81 -19.14 7.73
C VAL A 171 -15.88 -18.53 6.81
N ASP A 172 -17.15 -18.83 7.07
CA ASP A 172 -18.28 -18.43 6.22
C ASP A 172 -19.41 -17.84 7.06
N THR A 173 -19.53 -16.54 7.07
CA THR A 173 -20.42 -15.77 7.96
C THR A 173 -21.08 -14.61 7.23
N ALA A 174 -22.07 -13.96 7.84
CA ALA A 174 -22.65 -12.75 7.30
C ALA A 174 -21.67 -11.57 7.30
N GLY A 175 -20.72 -11.55 8.23
CA GLY A 175 -19.59 -10.62 8.34
C GLY A 175 -18.64 -11.15 9.41
N PHE A 176 -17.34 -10.92 9.27
CA PHE A 176 -16.34 -11.49 10.15
C PHE A 176 -15.35 -10.44 10.64
N THR A 177 -15.23 -10.30 11.95
CA THR A 177 -14.17 -9.49 12.57
C THR A 177 -13.32 -10.40 13.45
N ALA A 178 -12.01 -10.44 13.21
CA ALA A 178 -11.06 -11.14 14.07
C ALA A 178 -10.05 -10.13 14.66
N SER A 179 -9.80 -10.23 15.97
CA SER A 179 -8.86 -9.34 16.65
C SER A 179 -7.96 -10.10 17.60
N THR A 180 -6.66 -9.83 17.54
CA THR A 180 -5.71 -10.21 18.59
C THR A 180 -5.46 -9.09 19.60
N LEU A 181 -6.02 -7.90 19.39
CA LEU A 181 -6.14 -6.89 20.43
C LEU A 181 -7.27 -7.25 21.38
N ALA A 182 -7.17 -6.82 22.63
CA ALA A 182 -8.20 -7.01 23.62
C ALA A 182 -9.49 -6.25 23.30
N MET A 183 -10.60 -6.84 23.71
CA MET A 183 -11.89 -6.16 23.85
C MET A 183 -12.25 -6.15 25.33
N SER A 184 -12.48 -4.99 25.90
CA SER A 184 -12.87 -4.85 27.31
C SER A 184 -14.23 -5.53 27.60
N ASP A 185 -14.46 -5.94 28.85
CA ASP A 185 -15.77 -6.46 29.28
C ASP A 185 -16.90 -5.43 29.08
N ALA A 186 -16.60 -4.15 29.31
CA ALA A 186 -17.55 -3.07 29.10
C ALA A 186 -17.93 -2.92 27.61
N ASP A 187 -16.98 -3.07 26.69
CA ASP A 187 -17.25 -3.00 25.26
C ASP A 187 -18.00 -4.24 24.76
N ALA A 188 -17.62 -5.43 25.23
CA ALA A 188 -18.36 -6.67 24.90
C ALA A 188 -19.81 -6.61 25.37
N ARG A 189 -20.06 -6.11 26.61
CA ARG A 189 -21.41 -5.95 27.15
C ARG A 189 -22.22 -4.86 26.46
N ALA A 190 -21.55 -3.88 25.86
CA ALA A 190 -22.18 -2.80 25.12
C ALA A 190 -22.25 -3.05 23.60
N GLY A 191 -21.75 -4.19 23.12
CA GLY A 191 -21.71 -4.52 21.69
C GLY A 191 -20.80 -3.62 20.86
N ARG A 192 -19.81 -2.96 21.50
CA ARG A 192 -18.87 -2.06 20.82
C ARG A 192 -17.65 -2.82 20.34
N THR A 193 -17.32 -2.66 19.08
CA THR A 193 -16.15 -3.28 18.43
C THR A 193 -14.92 -2.39 18.55
N ARG A 194 -14.46 -2.23 19.80
CA ARG A 194 -13.24 -1.49 20.17
C ARG A 194 -12.18 -2.46 20.64
N PHE A 195 -11.00 -2.32 20.09
CA PHE A 195 -9.89 -3.22 20.34
C PHE A 195 -8.66 -2.40 20.71
N ALA A 196 -7.96 -2.80 21.77
CA ALA A 196 -6.75 -2.13 22.22
C ALA A 196 -5.75 -3.16 22.78
N VAL A 197 -4.48 -2.79 22.81
CA VAL A 197 -3.48 -3.54 23.59
C VAL A 197 -3.81 -3.40 25.06
N ASP A 198 -3.92 -4.53 25.76
CA ASP A 198 -4.16 -4.59 27.20
C ASP A 198 -3.25 -5.64 27.85
N GLY A 199 -2.22 -5.18 28.55
CA GLY A 199 -1.26 -5.99 29.29
C GLY A 199 -0.25 -6.69 28.41
N ALA A 200 -0.44 -8.00 28.14
CA ALA A 200 0.51 -8.82 27.38
C ALA A 200 0.57 -8.39 25.89
N ALA A 201 1.74 -8.61 25.27
CA ALA A 201 1.89 -8.38 23.84
C ALA A 201 0.92 -9.28 23.04
N PRO A 202 0.08 -8.71 22.17
CA PRO A 202 -0.84 -9.49 21.37
C PRO A 202 -0.12 -10.43 20.40
N GLY A 203 -0.69 -11.62 20.17
CA GLY A 203 -0.22 -12.54 19.15
C GLY A 203 -0.50 -12.05 17.73
N ALA A 204 0.10 -12.72 16.74
CA ALA A 204 -0.16 -12.44 15.33
C ALA A 204 -1.53 -12.96 14.87
N LEU A 205 -2.03 -12.37 13.77
CA LEU A 205 -3.18 -12.87 13.04
C LEU A 205 -2.73 -13.34 11.66
N ASN A 206 -2.83 -14.66 11.43
CA ASN A 206 -2.36 -15.30 10.20
C ASN A 206 -3.53 -15.98 9.47
N VAL A 207 -3.65 -15.72 8.17
CA VAL A 207 -4.70 -16.33 7.32
C VAL A 207 -4.04 -17.08 6.17
N GLN A 208 -4.34 -18.37 6.06
CA GLN A 208 -3.90 -19.27 4.98
C GLN A 208 -5.09 -19.92 4.27
N GLY A 209 -6.27 -19.90 4.89
CA GLY A 209 -7.52 -20.48 4.40
C GLY A 209 -8.44 -19.45 3.74
N GLN A 210 -9.73 -19.81 3.69
CA GLN A 210 -10.77 -18.96 3.12
C GLN A 210 -11.57 -18.26 4.21
N VAL A 211 -11.82 -16.95 4.03
CA VAL A 211 -12.67 -16.14 4.91
C VAL A 211 -13.71 -15.40 4.07
N ILE A 212 -15.00 -15.62 4.34
CA ILE A 212 -16.11 -15.05 3.58
C ILE A 212 -17.03 -14.27 4.52
N GLY A 213 -17.26 -12.98 4.20
CA GLY A 213 -18.30 -12.13 4.77
C GLY A 213 -19.40 -11.87 3.75
N ARG A 214 -20.47 -12.69 3.74
CA ARG A 214 -21.47 -12.71 2.65
C ARG A 214 -22.25 -11.40 2.48
N ASN A 215 -22.57 -10.73 3.59
CA ASN A 215 -23.42 -9.54 3.62
C ASN A 215 -22.85 -8.43 4.50
N GLY A 216 -21.55 -8.47 4.76
CA GLY A 216 -20.87 -7.51 5.63
C GLY A 216 -19.36 -7.54 5.42
N ASP A 217 -18.69 -6.73 6.20
CA ASP A 217 -17.25 -6.56 6.09
C ASP A 217 -16.49 -7.76 6.68
N VAL A 218 -15.29 -8.00 6.16
CA VAL A 218 -14.26 -8.81 6.82
C VAL A 218 -13.18 -7.87 7.36
N VAL A 219 -13.00 -7.86 8.68
CA VAL A 219 -12.06 -6.97 9.36
C VAL A 219 -11.07 -7.79 10.18
N LEU A 220 -9.79 -7.69 9.87
CA LEU A 220 -8.72 -8.37 10.58
C LEU A 220 -7.86 -7.35 11.33
N VAL A 221 -7.75 -7.51 12.65
CA VAL A 221 -7.14 -6.54 13.56
C VAL A 221 -6.05 -7.21 14.39
N ALA A 222 -4.81 -6.75 14.26
CA ALA A 222 -3.67 -7.19 15.09
C ALA A 222 -2.50 -6.22 14.95
N PRO A 223 -1.49 -6.24 15.83
CA PRO A 223 -0.22 -5.56 15.53
C PRO A 223 0.52 -6.17 14.34
N SER A 224 0.31 -7.47 14.07
CA SER A 224 0.85 -8.16 12.90
C SER A 224 -0.25 -8.96 12.22
N VAL A 225 -0.58 -8.58 10.97
CA VAL A 225 -1.55 -9.26 10.11
C VAL A 225 -0.82 -9.82 8.91
N GLU A 226 -0.92 -11.13 8.70
CA GLU A 226 -0.37 -11.82 7.54
C GLU A 226 -1.46 -12.58 6.79
N VAL A 227 -1.57 -12.34 5.49
CA VAL A 227 -2.43 -13.09 4.56
C VAL A 227 -1.52 -13.84 3.61
N ALA A 228 -1.44 -15.15 3.77
CA ALA A 228 -0.55 -16.02 2.99
C ALA A 228 -1.02 -16.16 1.54
N GLN A 229 -0.14 -16.61 0.65
CA GLN A 229 -0.40 -16.75 -0.78
C GLN A 229 -1.61 -17.65 -1.12
N SER A 230 -1.86 -18.67 -0.29
CA SER A 230 -3.02 -19.57 -0.47
C SER A 230 -4.34 -18.99 0.02
N ALA A 231 -4.30 -17.89 0.77
CA ALA A 231 -5.49 -17.33 1.41
C ALA A 231 -6.38 -16.58 0.42
N VAL A 232 -7.68 -16.71 0.63
CA VAL A 232 -8.70 -15.94 -0.09
C VAL A 232 -9.65 -15.32 0.92
N ILE A 233 -9.71 -13.99 0.93
CA ILE A 233 -10.61 -13.23 1.80
C ILE A 233 -11.61 -12.49 0.92
N GLU A 234 -12.90 -12.74 1.13
CA GLU A 234 -13.98 -12.23 0.29
C GLU A 234 -15.07 -11.53 1.12
N ALA A 235 -15.45 -10.34 0.70
CA ALA A 235 -16.61 -9.60 1.22
C ALA A 235 -17.42 -9.05 0.03
N PRO A 236 -18.22 -9.89 -0.68
CA PRO A 236 -18.85 -9.52 -1.94
C PRO A 236 -19.87 -8.38 -1.84
N ASN A 237 -20.37 -8.07 -0.65
CA ASN A 237 -21.26 -6.93 -0.37
C ASN A 237 -20.72 -6.09 0.80
N GLY A 238 -19.41 -5.98 0.92
CA GLY A 238 -18.74 -5.27 1.99
C GLY A 238 -17.26 -5.02 1.70
N ALA A 239 -16.56 -4.48 2.67
CA ALA A 239 -15.14 -4.21 2.59
C ALA A 239 -14.30 -5.34 3.19
N VAL A 240 -13.12 -5.58 2.61
CA VAL A 240 -12.05 -6.34 3.26
C VAL A 240 -11.05 -5.36 3.86
N ILE A 241 -10.82 -5.45 5.16
CA ILE A 241 -9.99 -4.51 5.91
C ILE A 241 -8.95 -5.26 6.73
N LEU A 242 -7.68 -4.96 6.49
CA LEU A 242 -6.56 -5.36 7.32
C LEU A 242 -6.11 -4.14 8.13
N ALA A 243 -6.19 -4.21 9.45
CA ALA A 243 -5.86 -3.11 10.35
C ALA A 243 -4.73 -3.53 11.31
N ALA A 244 -3.48 -3.22 10.94
CA ALA A 244 -2.32 -3.47 11.79
C ALA A 244 -2.04 -2.25 12.66
N GLY A 245 -2.36 -2.34 13.95
CA GLY A 245 -2.25 -1.24 14.89
C GLY A 245 -2.45 -1.65 16.35
N GLN A 246 -2.38 -0.68 17.25
CA GLN A 246 -2.44 -0.87 18.70
C GLN A 246 -3.82 -0.54 19.30
N ASN A 247 -4.57 0.33 18.63
CA ASN A 247 -5.95 0.68 18.98
C ASN A 247 -6.78 0.77 17.71
N VAL A 248 -7.85 0.02 17.63
CA VAL A 248 -8.74 -0.03 16.48
C VAL A 248 -10.19 0.07 16.96
N ASP A 249 -10.92 1.04 16.43
CA ASP A 249 -12.35 1.21 16.68
C ASP A 249 -13.11 1.01 15.35
N VAL A 250 -13.95 -0.02 15.31
CA VAL A 250 -14.80 -0.34 14.16
C VAL A 250 -16.18 0.24 14.43
N THR A 251 -16.41 1.47 13.98
CA THR A 251 -17.63 2.25 14.30
C THR A 251 -18.75 2.11 13.27
N GLY A 252 -18.44 1.59 12.08
CA GLY A 252 -19.39 1.51 10.97
C GLY A 252 -19.05 0.42 9.97
N ARG A 253 -19.52 0.59 8.75
CA ARG A 253 -19.23 -0.29 7.61
C ARG A 253 -18.24 0.39 6.65
N GLY A 254 -17.53 -0.44 5.91
CA GLY A 254 -16.61 0.05 4.89
C GLY A 254 -15.37 0.73 5.47
N LEU A 255 -14.62 1.40 4.61
CA LEU A 255 -13.33 2.01 4.98
C LEU A 255 -13.48 3.18 5.95
N GLU A 256 -14.55 3.92 5.88
CA GLU A 256 -14.83 5.07 6.75
C GLU A 256 -15.21 4.64 8.18
N GLY A 257 -15.64 3.41 8.36
CA GLY A 257 -16.01 2.83 9.66
C GLY A 257 -14.82 2.45 10.54
N ILE A 258 -13.58 2.63 10.08
CA ILE A 258 -12.37 2.25 10.82
C ILE A 258 -11.64 3.48 11.33
N ARG A 259 -11.42 3.52 12.64
CA ARG A 259 -10.50 4.45 13.29
C ARG A 259 -9.33 3.66 13.86
N LEU A 260 -8.14 4.00 13.47
CA LEU A 260 -6.92 3.28 13.78
C LEU A 260 -5.87 4.20 14.36
N ASN A 261 -5.27 3.78 15.47
CA ASN A 261 -4.04 4.36 15.97
C ASN A 261 -2.89 3.36 15.72
N VAL A 262 -1.98 3.73 14.84
CA VAL A 262 -0.81 2.95 14.48
C VAL A 262 0.40 3.52 15.20
N GLN A 263 1.11 2.67 15.92
CA GLN A 263 2.44 2.98 16.44
C GLN A 263 3.48 2.41 15.46
N ALA A 264 3.90 3.27 14.52
CA ALA A 264 4.92 2.92 13.54
C ALA A 264 6.29 2.64 14.18
N PRO A 265 7.17 1.84 13.58
CA PRO A 265 7.01 1.04 12.35
C PRO A 265 6.70 -0.45 12.62
N GLN A 266 6.34 -0.80 13.84
CA GLN A 266 6.24 -2.19 14.32
C GLN A 266 4.92 -2.87 13.96
N ASP A 267 3.87 -2.09 13.70
CA ASP A 267 2.58 -2.62 13.29
C ASP A 267 2.63 -2.95 11.78
N GLN A 268 2.58 -4.24 11.45
CA GLN A 268 2.86 -4.72 10.10
C GLN A 268 1.66 -5.40 9.45
N ALA A 269 1.40 -5.07 8.19
CA ALA A 269 0.46 -5.80 7.35
C ALA A 269 1.19 -6.37 6.13
N LEU A 270 1.14 -7.70 5.97
CA LEU A 270 1.67 -8.41 4.83
C LEU A 270 0.54 -9.13 4.10
N ASN A 271 0.30 -8.78 2.83
CA ASN A 271 -0.64 -9.49 1.98
C ASN A 271 0.05 -10.16 0.80
N LEU A 272 0.11 -11.48 0.82
CA LEU A 272 0.56 -12.34 -0.28
C LEU A 272 -0.62 -13.03 -0.98
N GLY A 273 -1.81 -13.01 -0.36
CA GLY A 273 -3.02 -13.70 -0.80
C GLY A 273 -3.95 -12.84 -1.66
N THR A 274 -5.18 -13.27 -1.75
CA THR A 274 -6.22 -12.61 -2.53
C THR A 274 -7.26 -11.96 -1.63
N LEU A 275 -7.46 -10.65 -1.80
CA LEU A 275 -8.51 -9.87 -1.14
C LEU A 275 -9.54 -9.43 -2.18
N LYS A 276 -10.83 -9.73 -1.96
CA LYS A 276 -11.92 -9.36 -2.86
C LYS A 276 -13.05 -8.71 -2.07
N GLY A 277 -13.51 -7.56 -2.51
CA GLY A 277 -14.60 -6.85 -1.85
C GLY A 277 -15.11 -5.66 -2.66
N ASP A 278 -16.15 -5.03 -2.15
CA ASP A 278 -16.64 -3.76 -2.66
C ASP A 278 -15.57 -2.68 -2.50
N ALA A 279 -14.91 -2.70 -1.37
CA ALA A 279 -13.72 -1.91 -1.11
C ALA A 279 -12.67 -2.78 -0.38
N VAL A 280 -11.40 -2.39 -0.51
CA VAL A 280 -10.30 -3.03 0.22
C VAL A 280 -9.45 -1.97 0.90
N GLY A 281 -9.20 -2.14 2.19
CA GLY A 281 -8.33 -1.28 2.98
C GLY A 281 -7.23 -2.06 3.66
N ILE A 282 -5.99 -1.57 3.60
CA ILE A 282 -4.88 -2.06 4.41
C ILE A 282 -4.27 -0.86 5.13
N PHE A 283 -4.31 -0.90 6.45
CA PHE A 283 -3.82 0.17 7.31
C PHE A 283 -2.76 -0.39 8.26
N ALA A 284 -1.57 0.20 8.28
CA ALA A 284 -0.45 -0.33 9.05
C ALA A 284 0.59 0.73 9.42
N GLY A 285 1.56 0.36 10.24
CA GLY A 285 2.83 1.05 10.38
C GLY A 285 3.71 0.83 9.16
N THR A 286 3.87 -0.44 8.78
CA THR A 286 4.54 -0.87 7.55
C THR A 286 3.64 -1.83 6.78
N LEU A 287 3.49 -1.59 5.47
CA LEU A 287 2.62 -2.36 4.59
C LEU A 287 3.42 -2.94 3.43
N LYS A 288 3.23 -4.24 3.17
CA LYS A 288 3.73 -4.93 1.99
C LYS A 288 2.62 -5.71 1.30
N HIS A 289 2.51 -5.53 0.00
CA HIS A 289 1.53 -6.22 -0.82
C HIS A 289 2.20 -6.84 -2.04
N SER A 290 2.12 -8.15 -2.18
CA SER A 290 2.58 -8.89 -3.37
C SER A 290 1.56 -9.91 -3.88
N GLY A 291 0.36 -9.94 -3.31
CA GLY A 291 -0.77 -10.75 -3.72
C GLY A 291 -1.69 -10.07 -4.72
N ALA A 292 -2.99 -10.37 -4.66
CA ALA A 292 -4.01 -9.77 -5.50
C ALA A 292 -5.06 -9.02 -4.67
N ILE A 293 -5.41 -7.82 -5.09
CA ILE A 293 -6.54 -7.05 -4.56
C ILE A 293 -7.51 -6.78 -5.71
N ASN A 294 -8.77 -7.17 -5.52
CA ASN A 294 -9.85 -6.94 -6.46
C ASN A 294 -10.99 -6.20 -5.74
N ALA A 295 -11.08 -4.91 -5.96
CA ALA A 295 -12.21 -4.09 -5.55
C ALA A 295 -13.12 -3.87 -6.76
N THR A 296 -13.90 -4.90 -7.10
CA THR A 296 -14.82 -4.91 -8.24
C THR A 296 -16.24 -5.02 -7.72
N GLN A 297 -17.17 -4.23 -8.24
CA GLN A 297 -18.26 -3.78 -7.45
C GLN A 297 -19.65 -4.01 -7.97
N ALA A 298 -20.59 -4.21 -7.04
CA ALA A 298 -22.01 -4.20 -7.27
C ALA A 298 -22.72 -2.87 -6.90
N SER A 299 -22.06 -1.91 -6.23
CA SER A 299 -22.65 -0.62 -5.86
C SER A 299 -21.87 0.59 -6.41
N VAL A 300 -22.54 1.76 -6.51
CA VAL A 300 -21.95 3.00 -7.08
C VAL A 300 -20.80 3.56 -6.24
N ASP A 301 -20.72 3.19 -4.95
CA ASP A 301 -19.70 3.70 -4.00
C ASP A 301 -18.47 2.79 -3.88
N GLY A 302 -18.41 1.72 -4.65
CA GLY A 302 -17.33 0.74 -4.58
C GLY A 302 -16.21 0.94 -5.59
N GLY A 303 -15.40 -0.10 -5.76
CA GLY A 303 -14.20 0.00 -6.55
C GLY A 303 -13.12 0.85 -5.89
N ARG A 304 -13.07 0.86 -4.55
CA ARG A 304 -12.12 1.68 -3.79
C ARG A 304 -11.09 0.82 -3.08
N VAL A 305 -9.81 1.16 -3.28
CA VAL A 305 -8.69 0.55 -2.56
C VAL A 305 -7.88 1.62 -1.85
N VAL A 306 -7.63 1.43 -0.56
CA VAL A 306 -6.79 2.31 0.26
C VAL A 306 -5.72 1.50 0.95
N LEU A 307 -4.47 1.68 0.52
CA LEU A 307 -3.28 1.18 1.19
C LEU A 307 -2.62 2.34 1.90
N LYS A 308 -2.64 2.35 3.23
CA LYS A 308 -2.13 3.47 4.02
C LYS A 308 -1.22 2.98 5.14
N ALA A 309 0.03 3.42 5.11
CA ALA A 309 1.00 3.20 6.16
C ALA A 309 1.45 4.52 6.79
N SER A 310 1.84 4.50 8.07
CA SER A 310 2.53 5.65 8.66
C SER A 310 4.02 5.70 8.27
N GLY A 311 4.62 4.56 7.96
CA GLY A 311 5.96 4.36 7.44
C GLY A 311 5.94 3.98 5.97
N ASP A 312 6.28 2.74 5.67
CA ASP A 312 6.46 2.22 4.32
C ASP A 312 5.20 1.56 3.78
N ALA A 313 4.81 1.90 2.55
CA ALA A 313 3.77 1.23 1.80
C ALA A 313 4.32 0.75 0.45
N PHE A 314 4.56 -0.56 0.32
CA PHE A 314 5.12 -1.17 -0.88
C PHE A 314 4.18 -2.17 -1.53
N ILE A 315 4.09 -2.08 -2.85
CA ILE A 315 3.57 -3.13 -3.71
C ILE A 315 4.76 -3.77 -4.41
N GLU A 316 5.01 -5.05 -4.14
CA GLU A 316 6.25 -5.74 -4.52
C GLU A 316 5.95 -6.97 -5.38
N GLY A 317 6.97 -7.47 -6.10
CA GLY A 317 6.89 -8.70 -6.86
C GLY A 317 5.85 -8.65 -7.99
N ASN A 318 4.84 -9.50 -7.91
CA ASN A 318 3.71 -9.52 -8.85
C ASN A 318 2.43 -8.95 -8.21
N GLY A 319 2.56 -8.11 -7.19
CA GLY A 319 1.44 -7.47 -6.52
C GLY A 319 0.50 -6.76 -7.50
N ARG A 320 -0.78 -7.10 -7.44
CA ARG A 320 -1.77 -6.58 -8.39
C ARG A 320 -2.98 -6.01 -7.67
N ILE A 321 -3.37 -4.80 -8.08
CA ILE A 321 -4.59 -4.13 -7.60
C ILE A 321 -5.48 -3.84 -8.81
N VAL A 322 -6.74 -4.24 -8.72
CA VAL A 322 -7.79 -3.90 -9.70
C VAL A 322 -8.94 -3.24 -8.97
N ALA A 323 -9.38 -2.09 -9.46
CA ALA A 323 -10.50 -1.36 -8.91
C ALA A 323 -11.42 -0.83 -10.03
N THR A 324 -12.65 -1.34 -10.08
CA THR A 324 -13.66 -0.94 -11.05
C THR A 324 -15.01 -0.74 -10.36
N ARG A 325 -15.88 0.07 -10.95
CA ARG A 325 -17.21 0.39 -10.42
C ARG A 325 -18.29 -0.33 -11.24
N ALA A 326 -19.48 -0.50 -10.65
CA ALA A 326 -20.61 -1.16 -11.31
C ALA A 326 -21.19 -0.38 -12.49
N ASP A 327 -21.02 0.95 -12.50
CA ASP A 327 -21.48 1.83 -13.58
C ASP A 327 -20.55 1.79 -14.81
N GLY A 328 -19.57 0.93 -14.83
CA GLY A 328 -18.60 0.80 -15.93
C GLY A 328 -17.48 1.82 -15.92
N LEU A 329 -17.37 2.64 -14.87
CA LEU A 329 -16.25 3.55 -14.64
C LEU A 329 -15.13 2.88 -13.84
N GLY A 330 -13.93 3.39 -13.97
CA GLY A 330 -12.79 2.99 -13.16
C GLY A 330 -12.97 3.39 -11.69
N GLY A 331 -12.41 2.59 -10.81
CA GLY A 331 -12.43 2.84 -9.37
C GLY A 331 -11.38 3.83 -8.91
N ALA A 332 -11.09 3.82 -7.61
CA ALA A 332 -10.08 4.68 -6.99
C ALA A 332 -9.09 3.86 -6.17
N VAL A 333 -7.81 4.07 -6.41
CA VAL A 333 -6.72 3.43 -5.66
C VAL A 333 -5.84 4.49 -5.03
N GLN A 334 -5.56 4.36 -3.74
CA GLN A 334 -4.63 5.20 -3.00
C GLN A 334 -3.55 4.32 -2.35
N VAL A 335 -2.28 4.66 -2.59
CA VAL A 335 -1.11 4.06 -1.94
C VAL A 335 -0.37 5.17 -1.21
N LEU A 336 -0.51 5.22 0.10
CA LEU A 336 -0.09 6.33 0.94
C LEU A 336 0.85 5.85 2.06
N GLY A 337 1.91 6.60 2.31
CA GLY A 337 2.91 6.31 3.32
C GLY A 337 3.97 7.39 3.37
N ASN A 338 4.86 7.33 4.37
CA ASN A 338 6.04 8.21 4.38
C ASN A 338 6.97 7.88 3.20
N ARG A 339 7.13 6.59 2.89
CA ARG A 339 7.77 6.10 1.66
C ARG A 339 6.81 5.17 0.94
N VAL A 340 6.62 5.39 -0.35
CA VAL A 340 5.77 4.54 -1.18
C VAL A 340 6.56 3.96 -2.34
N GLY A 341 6.27 2.72 -2.71
CA GLY A 341 6.96 2.07 -3.81
C GLY A 341 6.11 1.03 -4.53
N LEU A 342 6.25 1.02 -5.86
CA LEU A 342 5.85 -0.07 -6.73
C LEU A 342 7.12 -0.67 -7.32
N THR A 343 7.45 -1.90 -6.92
CA THR A 343 8.69 -2.56 -7.35
C THR A 343 8.39 -3.80 -8.19
N ASP A 344 9.40 -4.25 -8.91
CA ASP A 344 9.30 -5.43 -9.79
C ASP A 344 8.19 -5.28 -10.85
N ASN A 345 7.27 -6.25 -10.91
CA ASN A 345 6.14 -6.27 -11.84
C ASN A 345 4.82 -5.78 -11.20
N ALA A 346 4.91 -5.00 -10.12
CA ALA A 346 3.73 -4.48 -9.43
C ALA A 346 2.79 -3.72 -10.38
N SER A 347 1.49 -3.87 -10.20
CA SER A 347 0.51 -3.25 -11.09
C SER A 347 -0.73 -2.74 -10.38
N ILE A 348 -1.20 -1.56 -10.81
CA ILE A 348 -2.47 -0.97 -10.40
C ILE A 348 -3.28 -0.71 -11.67
N ASP A 349 -4.52 -1.17 -11.69
CA ASP A 349 -5.42 -1.06 -12.84
C ASP A 349 -6.80 -0.55 -12.39
N THR A 350 -7.13 0.65 -12.84
CA THR A 350 -8.44 1.28 -12.69
C THR A 350 -9.10 1.55 -14.04
N SER A 351 -8.67 0.83 -15.08
CA SER A 351 -9.26 0.94 -16.42
C SER A 351 -10.66 0.36 -16.45
N ALA A 352 -11.56 0.97 -17.23
CA ALA A 352 -12.93 0.51 -17.37
C ALA A 352 -13.54 0.88 -18.73
N VAL A 353 -14.72 0.32 -19.04
CA VAL A 353 -15.38 0.48 -20.35
C VAL A 353 -15.83 1.91 -20.61
N GLY A 354 -16.31 2.61 -19.57
CA GLY A 354 -16.95 3.93 -19.64
C GLY A 354 -16.05 5.11 -19.25
N GLY A 355 -14.81 4.84 -18.80
CA GLY A 355 -13.85 5.86 -18.39
C GLY A 355 -12.83 5.34 -17.41
N GLY A 356 -11.62 5.85 -17.46
CA GLY A 356 -10.55 5.51 -16.52
C GLY A 356 -10.82 6.02 -15.11
N GLY A 357 -10.25 5.34 -14.10
CA GLY A 357 -10.41 5.70 -12.69
C GLY A 357 -9.33 6.66 -12.18
N THR A 358 -9.12 6.63 -10.87
CA THR A 358 -8.12 7.47 -10.19
C THR A 358 -7.09 6.61 -9.49
N ILE A 359 -5.80 6.92 -9.70
CA ILE A 359 -4.68 6.30 -8.99
C ILE A 359 -3.86 7.41 -8.33
N LEU A 360 -3.70 7.32 -7.00
CA LEU A 360 -2.87 8.23 -6.22
C LEU A 360 -1.77 7.43 -5.50
N VAL A 361 -0.52 7.72 -5.82
CA VAL A 361 0.64 7.09 -5.19
C VAL A 361 1.49 8.18 -4.53
N GLY A 362 1.53 8.18 -3.21
CA GLY A 362 2.33 9.09 -2.40
C GLY A 362 1.77 10.49 -2.22
N GLY A 363 0.62 10.82 -2.80
CA GLY A 363 -0.05 12.12 -2.67
C GLY A 363 -1.12 12.35 -3.71
N ASP A 364 -1.77 13.49 -3.67
CA ASP A 364 -2.70 13.97 -4.69
C ASP A 364 -2.06 15.12 -5.50
N ALA A 365 -2.76 15.61 -6.50
CA ALA A 365 -2.31 16.64 -7.41
C ALA A 365 -1.65 17.83 -6.68
N HIS A 366 -0.44 18.19 -7.12
CA HIS A 366 0.38 19.25 -6.52
C HIS A 366 0.66 19.09 -5.02
N GLY A 367 0.36 17.92 -4.41
CA GLY A 367 0.51 17.68 -2.97
C GLY A 367 -0.31 18.61 -2.07
N THR A 368 -1.38 19.22 -2.59
CA THR A 368 -2.15 20.26 -1.87
C THR A 368 -3.41 19.75 -1.19
N ASN A 369 -3.78 18.51 -1.38
CA ASN A 369 -4.99 17.94 -0.77
C ASN A 369 -4.72 17.50 0.69
N PRO A 370 -5.25 18.19 1.72
CA PRO A 370 -4.99 17.86 3.11
C PRO A 370 -5.61 16.51 3.56
N ALA A 371 -6.56 15.96 2.81
CA ALA A 371 -7.16 14.65 3.08
C ALA A 371 -6.26 13.48 2.60
N VAL A 372 -5.29 13.77 1.74
CA VAL A 372 -4.36 12.79 1.18
C VAL A 372 -2.94 13.16 1.62
N PRO A 373 -2.39 12.50 2.64
CA PRO A 373 -1.05 12.82 3.14
C PRO A 373 0.02 12.56 2.08
N ASN A 374 1.01 13.46 2.00
CA ASN A 374 2.11 13.35 1.05
C ASN A 374 3.22 12.43 1.57
N ALA A 375 3.80 11.65 0.66
CA ALA A 375 5.01 10.88 0.90
C ALA A 375 6.25 11.80 0.90
N GLN A 376 7.31 11.35 1.58
CA GLN A 376 8.65 11.93 1.41
C GLN A 376 9.40 11.30 0.24
N VAL A 377 9.08 10.05 -0.08
CA VAL A 377 9.70 9.31 -1.19
C VAL A 377 8.64 8.52 -1.94
N ALA A 378 8.64 8.65 -3.26
CA ALA A 378 7.89 7.82 -4.18
C ALA A 378 8.82 7.15 -5.19
N TYR A 379 8.74 5.82 -5.32
CA TYR A 379 9.57 5.03 -6.23
C TYR A 379 8.72 4.10 -7.09
N ILE A 380 8.85 4.23 -8.41
CA ILE A 380 8.16 3.37 -9.37
C ILE A 380 9.21 2.70 -10.26
N ASP A 381 9.30 1.37 -10.16
CA ASP A 381 10.27 0.56 -10.91
C ASP A 381 9.92 0.47 -12.40
N ALA A 382 10.92 0.10 -13.20
CA ALA A 382 10.82 0.06 -14.67
C ALA A 382 9.74 -0.91 -15.21
N ASN A 383 9.48 -1.98 -14.49
CA ASN A 383 8.45 -2.96 -14.87
C ASN A 383 7.07 -2.68 -14.27
N ALA A 384 7.00 -1.78 -13.29
CA ALA A 384 5.74 -1.42 -12.64
C ALA A 384 4.78 -0.68 -13.60
N ARG A 385 3.47 -0.95 -13.45
CA ARG A 385 2.43 -0.44 -14.35
C ARG A 385 1.28 0.17 -13.58
N LEU A 386 0.85 1.35 -14.03
CA LEU A 386 -0.35 2.03 -13.55
C LEU A 386 -1.26 2.28 -14.76
N ALA A 387 -2.47 1.74 -14.74
CA ALA A 387 -3.42 1.88 -15.85
C ALA A 387 -4.73 2.51 -15.36
N ALA A 388 -5.18 3.54 -16.07
CA ALA A 388 -6.45 4.23 -15.85
C ALA A 388 -7.08 4.56 -17.21
N ASP A 389 -7.18 3.56 -18.08
CA ASP A 389 -7.69 3.71 -19.44
C ASP A 389 -9.22 3.66 -19.49
N ALA A 390 -9.83 4.45 -20.39
CA ALA A 390 -11.12 4.12 -20.91
C ALA A 390 -10.94 3.09 -22.04
N THR A 391 -11.59 1.91 -21.95
CA THR A 391 -11.35 0.83 -22.92
C THR A 391 -12.28 0.95 -24.13
N GLU A 392 -13.52 1.41 -23.95
CA GLU A 392 -14.48 1.56 -25.06
C GLU A 392 -14.83 3.02 -25.31
N LYS A 393 -15.48 3.68 -24.37
CA LYS A 393 -15.95 5.05 -24.52
C LYS A 393 -15.77 5.83 -23.21
N GLY A 394 -15.29 7.06 -23.31
CA GLY A 394 -15.06 7.93 -22.16
C GLY A 394 -13.61 8.39 -22.10
N ASP A 395 -13.34 9.27 -21.17
CA ASP A 395 -12.02 9.86 -21.01
C ASP A 395 -11.08 8.91 -20.22
N GLY A 396 -9.79 9.00 -20.48
CA GLY A 396 -8.75 8.41 -19.64
C GLY A 396 -8.80 8.99 -18.23
N GLY A 397 -8.34 8.24 -17.25
CA GLY A 397 -8.43 8.59 -15.83
C GLY A 397 -7.35 9.58 -15.35
N LYS A 398 -7.30 9.72 -14.03
CA LYS A 398 -6.31 10.53 -13.31
C LYS A 398 -5.27 9.64 -12.65
N VAL A 399 -3.98 9.89 -12.91
CA VAL A 399 -2.88 9.19 -12.23
C VAL A 399 -1.92 10.22 -11.63
N VAL A 400 -1.64 10.10 -10.34
CA VAL A 400 -0.69 10.96 -9.62
C VAL A 400 0.38 10.09 -8.96
N VAL A 401 1.64 10.44 -9.19
CA VAL A 401 2.79 9.94 -8.43
C VAL A 401 3.49 11.16 -7.83
N TRP A 402 3.41 11.30 -6.51
CA TRP A 402 3.85 12.48 -5.79
C TRP A 402 4.73 12.16 -4.59
N ALA A 403 5.73 13.00 -4.34
CA ALA A 403 6.40 13.09 -3.04
C ALA A 403 6.84 14.53 -2.74
N ASP A 404 6.78 14.94 -1.47
CA ASP A 404 7.33 16.23 -1.03
C ASP A 404 8.86 16.25 -1.09
N GLY A 405 9.52 15.11 -0.95
CA GLY A 405 10.96 14.94 -1.12
C GLY A 405 11.30 14.53 -2.55
N VAL A 406 11.46 13.25 -2.79
CA VAL A 406 11.97 12.70 -4.06
C VAL A 406 10.98 11.75 -4.70
N THR A 407 10.69 11.97 -5.97
CA THR A 407 9.99 10.99 -6.81
C THR A 407 10.97 10.43 -7.85
N GLN A 408 11.09 9.11 -7.91
CA GLN A 408 11.77 8.39 -9.00
C GLN A 408 10.74 7.56 -9.76
N PHE A 409 10.50 7.93 -11.01
CA PHE A 409 9.57 7.27 -11.89
C PHE A 409 10.29 6.63 -13.08
N ASN A 410 10.33 5.29 -13.11
CA ASN A 410 10.91 4.49 -14.20
C ASN A 410 9.87 3.64 -14.91
N GLY A 411 8.64 3.54 -14.38
CA GLY A 411 7.60 2.63 -14.80
C GLY A 411 6.78 3.09 -16.01
N LYS A 412 5.59 2.53 -16.12
CA LYS A 412 4.66 2.84 -17.20
C LYS A 412 3.32 3.29 -16.66
N ILE A 413 2.82 4.42 -17.15
CA ILE A 413 1.46 4.90 -16.91
C ILE A 413 0.68 4.89 -18.23
N SER A 414 -0.56 4.41 -18.17
CA SER A 414 -1.52 4.51 -19.26
C SER A 414 -2.80 5.16 -18.73
N ALA A 415 -3.26 6.21 -19.42
CA ALA A 415 -4.52 6.91 -19.14
C ALA A 415 -5.16 7.32 -20.48
N LYS A 416 -5.48 6.32 -21.31
CA LYS A 416 -5.97 6.53 -22.68
C LYS A 416 -7.45 6.80 -22.74
N GLY A 417 -7.84 7.62 -23.72
CA GLY A 417 -9.25 7.79 -24.11
C GLY A 417 -9.80 6.56 -24.84
N GLY A 418 -11.09 6.33 -24.72
CA GLY A 418 -11.76 5.15 -25.23
C GLY A 418 -11.66 5.00 -26.75
N ALA A 419 -11.60 3.75 -27.24
CA ALA A 419 -11.46 3.43 -28.66
C ALA A 419 -12.63 3.97 -29.52
N GLN A 420 -13.81 4.15 -28.94
CA GLN A 420 -15.02 4.64 -29.61
C GLN A 420 -15.24 6.15 -29.39
N GLY A 421 -14.52 6.80 -28.46
CA GLY A 421 -14.61 8.23 -28.16
C GLY A 421 -14.19 8.54 -26.72
N GLY A 422 -13.78 9.77 -26.48
CA GLY A 422 -13.24 10.29 -25.23
C GLY A 422 -11.84 10.81 -25.40
N ASN A 423 -11.40 11.65 -24.48
CA ASN A 423 -10.08 12.26 -24.46
C ASN A 423 -9.10 11.42 -23.66
N GLY A 424 -7.80 11.62 -23.88
CA GLY A 424 -6.76 11.11 -22.99
C GLY A 424 -6.86 11.72 -21.61
N GLY A 425 -6.39 11.00 -20.60
CA GLY A 425 -6.47 11.37 -19.20
C GLY A 425 -5.43 12.41 -18.77
N TRP A 426 -5.37 12.60 -17.47
CA TRP A 426 -4.42 13.50 -16.83
C TRP A 426 -3.48 12.75 -15.92
N VAL A 427 -2.19 12.95 -16.14
CA VAL A 427 -1.13 12.30 -15.37
C VAL A 427 -0.22 13.36 -14.76
N GLU A 428 0.14 13.18 -13.50
CA GLU A 428 1.18 13.94 -12.83
C GLU A 428 2.22 12.99 -12.25
N THR A 429 3.49 13.31 -12.54
CA THR A 429 4.62 12.66 -11.92
C THR A 429 5.55 13.75 -11.41
N SER A 430 5.55 13.95 -10.10
CA SER A 430 6.13 15.13 -9.48
C SER A 430 6.86 14.80 -8.20
N GLY A 431 7.96 15.49 -7.96
CA GLY A 431 8.70 15.46 -6.70
C GLY A 431 9.00 16.90 -6.31
N LYS A 432 8.35 17.38 -5.25
CA LYS A 432 8.43 18.81 -4.88
C LYS A 432 9.86 19.31 -4.68
N ARG A 433 10.76 18.44 -4.20
CA ARG A 433 12.19 18.75 -4.13
C ARG A 433 12.94 18.24 -5.35
N THR A 434 12.72 16.98 -5.74
CA THR A 434 13.46 16.37 -6.84
C THR A 434 12.60 15.36 -7.60
N LEU A 435 12.65 15.40 -8.91
CA LEU A 435 12.01 14.46 -9.81
C LEU A 435 13.05 13.75 -10.69
N GLY A 436 13.16 12.43 -10.57
CA GLY A 436 13.80 11.53 -11.53
C GLY A 436 12.75 10.93 -12.44
N PHE A 437 12.79 11.21 -13.73
CA PHE A 437 11.83 10.72 -14.71
C PHE A 437 12.53 10.00 -15.85
N ALA A 438 12.30 8.68 -15.97
CA ALA A 438 12.81 7.84 -17.05
C ALA A 438 11.77 6.85 -17.57
N GLY A 439 10.53 6.90 -17.06
CA GLY A 439 9.44 6.03 -17.44
C GLY A 439 8.70 6.46 -18.70
N LEU A 440 7.55 5.83 -18.96
CA LEU A 440 6.69 6.12 -20.11
C LEU A 440 5.26 6.45 -19.65
N VAL A 441 4.69 7.49 -20.26
CA VAL A 441 3.28 7.89 -20.03
C VAL A 441 2.56 7.94 -21.38
N ASP A 442 1.40 7.28 -21.46
CA ASP A 442 0.54 7.25 -22.64
C ASP A 442 -0.85 7.78 -22.29
N THR A 443 -1.15 8.97 -22.78
CA THR A 443 -2.45 9.63 -22.65
C THR A 443 -3.13 9.82 -24.02
N THR A 444 -2.83 8.99 -24.99
CA THR A 444 -3.42 9.06 -26.32
C THR A 444 -4.94 8.82 -26.30
N ALA A 445 -5.62 9.33 -27.31
CA ALA A 445 -7.03 9.08 -27.56
C ALA A 445 -7.27 8.75 -29.04
N ALA A 446 -7.96 7.65 -29.31
CA ALA A 446 -8.22 7.21 -30.67
C ALA A 446 -9.14 8.14 -31.45
N LYS A 447 -10.09 8.78 -30.76
CA LYS A 447 -11.12 9.66 -31.34
C LYS A 447 -11.35 10.95 -30.54
N GLY A 448 -10.41 11.32 -29.69
CA GLY A 448 -10.45 12.53 -28.87
C GLY A 448 -9.12 13.26 -28.88
N SER A 449 -8.98 14.24 -28.01
CA SER A 449 -7.74 14.98 -27.82
C SER A 449 -6.77 14.13 -26.96
N THR A 450 -5.49 14.17 -27.30
CA THR A 450 -4.43 13.63 -26.44
C THR A 450 -4.48 14.30 -25.06
N GLY A 451 -4.36 13.51 -23.99
CA GLY A 451 -4.34 13.99 -22.62
C GLY A 451 -3.03 14.70 -22.26
N SER A 452 -2.76 14.83 -20.97
CA SER A 452 -1.63 15.62 -20.50
C SER A 452 -0.81 14.90 -19.42
N LEU A 453 0.51 15.16 -19.47
CA LEU A 453 1.50 14.81 -18.46
C LEU A 453 2.03 16.10 -17.82
N LEU A 454 1.88 16.22 -16.51
CA LEU A 454 2.53 17.26 -15.70
C LEU A 454 3.77 16.69 -15.03
N LEU A 455 4.87 17.41 -15.16
CA LEU A 455 6.15 17.20 -14.47
C LEU A 455 6.43 18.45 -13.64
N ASP A 456 6.46 18.32 -12.32
CA ASP A 456 6.61 19.46 -11.40
C ASP A 456 7.80 19.26 -10.44
N PRO A 457 9.03 19.52 -10.92
CA PRO A 457 10.25 19.61 -10.11
C PRO A 457 10.50 21.01 -9.59
N SER A 458 11.41 21.17 -8.62
CA SER A 458 11.87 22.50 -8.17
C SER A 458 12.57 23.30 -9.26
N ASP A 459 13.51 22.68 -9.94
CA ASP A 459 14.24 23.20 -11.11
C ASP A 459 14.39 22.08 -12.11
N ILE A 460 14.59 22.41 -13.39
CA ILE A 460 14.88 21.40 -14.41
C ILE A 460 15.88 21.89 -15.44
N THR A 461 16.79 20.98 -15.80
CA THR A 461 17.70 21.16 -16.93
C THR A 461 17.41 20.12 -18.00
N ILE A 462 17.06 20.56 -19.20
CA ILE A 462 17.01 19.74 -20.40
C ILE A 462 18.41 19.64 -20.96
N GLY A 463 19.08 18.51 -20.73
CA GLY A 463 20.53 18.37 -20.97
C GLY A 463 20.92 17.00 -21.52
N PHE A 464 22.21 16.65 -21.45
CA PHE A 464 22.75 15.42 -22.03
C PHE A 464 22.47 14.16 -21.20
N THR A 465 22.14 14.30 -19.94
CA THR A 465 21.95 13.19 -19.05
C THR A 465 20.58 13.28 -18.38
N ASN A 466 19.93 12.13 -18.18
CA ASN A 466 18.84 12.05 -17.22
C ASN A 466 19.40 12.14 -15.80
N TRP A 467 18.59 12.60 -14.88
CA TRP A 467 18.94 12.59 -13.47
C TRP A 467 19.37 11.18 -13.05
N PRO A 468 20.48 11.05 -12.29
CA PRO A 468 20.97 9.72 -11.89
C PRO A 468 19.89 8.94 -11.19
N VAL A 469 19.69 7.69 -11.60
CA VAL A 469 18.62 6.84 -11.10
C VAL A 469 18.82 6.60 -9.62
N ALA A 470 17.80 6.88 -8.81
CA ALA A 470 17.74 6.41 -7.44
C ALA A 470 17.82 4.88 -7.44
N THR A 471 18.62 4.30 -6.56
CA THR A 471 18.71 2.86 -6.41
C THR A 471 18.01 2.40 -5.15
N LEU A 472 17.24 1.34 -5.28
CA LEU A 472 16.66 0.61 -4.15
C LEU A 472 17.47 -0.68 -3.95
N SER A 473 18.23 -0.75 -2.88
CA SER A 473 19.00 -1.95 -2.52
C SER A 473 18.74 -2.33 -1.07
N GLY A 474 18.28 -3.56 -0.84
CA GLY A 474 17.98 -4.05 0.50
C GLY A 474 16.92 -3.22 1.27
N GLY A 475 15.99 -2.56 0.55
CA GLY A 475 15.00 -1.66 1.15
C GLY A 475 15.53 -0.25 1.45
N VAL A 476 16.75 0.08 1.04
CA VAL A 476 17.35 1.41 1.19
C VAL A 476 17.30 2.16 -0.13
N PHE A 477 16.68 3.33 -0.13
CA PHE A 477 16.74 4.25 -1.26
C PHE A 477 17.99 5.10 -1.14
N THR A 478 18.82 5.09 -2.19
CA THR A 478 19.96 5.98 -2.32
C THR A 478 19.67 6.98 -3.43
N PHE A 479 19.68 8.26 -3.08
CA PHE A 479 19.44 9.36 -4.01
C PHE A 479 20.73 10.15 -4.23
N PRO A 480 20.98 10.67 -5.45
CA PRO A 480 22.02 11.66 -5.67
C PRO A 480 21.76 12.94 -4.87
N SER A 481 22.82 13.63 -4.48
CA SER A 481 22.75 14.80 -3.59
C SER A 481 22.20 16.08 -4.23
N ASP A 482 22.06 16.11 -5.55
CA ASP A 482 21.73 17.35 -6.26
C ASP A 482 20.22 17.52 -6.42
N ALA A 483 19.74 18.70 -6.05
CA ALA A 483 18.34 19.07 -6.07
C ALA A 483 17.76 19.31 -7.49
N ASN A 484 18.63 19.49 -8.50
CA ASN A 484 18.23 19.88 -9.85
C ASN A 484 17.85 18.66 -10.69
N GLY A 485 16.60 18.57 -11.08
CA GLY A 485 16.13 17.58 -12.04
C GLY A 485 16.82 17.75 -13.39
N THR A 486 17.35 16.68 -13.99
CA THR A 486 17.86 16.69 -15.35
C THR A 486 17.09 15.71 -16.22
N MET A 487 16.79 16.09 -17.45
CA MET A 487 16.05 15.28 -18.40
C MET A 487 16.68 15.41 -19.79
N THR A 488 16.79 14.29 -20.52
CA THR A 488 17.30 14.36 -21.89
C THR A 488 16.23 14.81 -22.88
N PRO A 489 16.59 15.46 -23.99
CA PRO A 489 15.67 15.73 -25.07
C PRO A 489 14.95 14.49 -25.57
N SER A 490 15.62 13.34 -25.63
CA SER A 490 15.01 12.07 -26.06
C SER A 490 13.89 11.60 -25.11
N THR A 491 14.03 11.81 -23.81
CA THR A 491 12.96 11.54 -22.83
C THR A 491 11.73 12.39 -23.13
N ILE A 492 11.91 13.70 -23.32
CA ILE A 492 10.81 14.62 -23.65
C ILE A 492 10.19 14.27 -24.99
N THR A 493 10.99 14.04 -26.03
CA THR A 493 10.50 13.68 -27.37
C THR A 493 9.69 12.38 -27.34
N THR A 494 10.15 11.38 -26.59
CA THR A 494 9.43 10.12 -26.41
C THR A 494 8.06 10.35 -25.77
N GLN A 495 7.99 11.20 -24.75
CA GLN A 495 6.71 11.50 -24.09
C GLN A 495 5.78 12.34 -24.99
N LEU A 496 6.33 13.28 -25.77
CA LEU A 496 5.55 14.08 -26.72
C LEU A 496 4.93 13.23 -27.85
N ALA A 497 5.39 12.00 -28.08
CA ALA A 497 4.73 11.10 -29.02
C ALA A 497 3.32 10.64 -28.53
N SER A 498 3.07 10.64 -27.22
CA SER A 498 1.88 10.06 -26.63
C SER A 498 1.15 10.95 -25.61
N SER A 499 1.68 12.15 -25.30
CA SER A 499 1.11 13.05 -24.29
C SER A 499 1.43 14.51 -24.61
N ASN A 500 0.53 15.44 -24.27
CA ASN A 500 0.89 16.84 -24.11
C ASN A 500 1.69 16.97 -22.80
N ILE A 501 2.81 17.67 -22.82
CA ILE A 501 3.69 17.82 -21.65
C ILE A 501 3.62 19.24 -21.10
N THR A 502 3.46 19.34 -19.80
CA THR A 502 3.73 20.56 -19.04
C THR A 502 4.88 20.30 -18.08
N ILE A 503 5.93 21.09 -18.16
CA ILE A 503 6.99 21.18 -17.17
C ILE A 503 6.71 22.45 -16.37
N ASP A 504 6.43 22.29 -15.09
CA ASP A 504 6.01 23.36 -14.18
C ASP A 504 6.94 23.40 -12.97
N THR A 505 7.57 24.51 -12.68
CA THR A 505 8.42 24.70 -11.50
C THR A 505 7.78 25.64 -10.48
N THR A 506 6.46 25.93 -10.60
CA THR A 506 5.79 26.91 -9.73
C THR A 506 5.40 26.38 -8.35
N SER A 507 5.40 25.07 -8.14
CA SER A 507 5.20 24.47 -6.81
C SER A 507 6.48 24.37 -5.98
N ALA A 508 7.59 24.81 -6.52
CA ALA A 508 8.93 24.68 -5.93
C ALA A 508 9.06 25.35 -4.57
N MET A 509 9.67 24.63 -3.62
CA MET A 509 10.07 25.19 -2.33
C MET A 509 11.58 25.17 -2.08
N ALA A 510 12.38 24.56 -2.95
CA ALA A 510 13.81 24.32 -2.69
C ALA A 510 14.76 24.78 -3.78
N GLY A 511 14.27 25.23 -4.94
CA GLY A 511 15.06 25.69 -6.06
C GLY A 511 14.82 27.16 -6.41
N SER A 512 15.47 27.63 -7.48
CA SER A 512 15.22 28.96 -8.05
C SER A 512 13.90 29.02 -8.84
N GLY A 513 13.35 27.86 -9.20
CA GLY A 513 12.19 27.75 -10.07
C GLY A 513 12.51 28.02 -11.54
N ASP A 514 13.72 27.65 -11.97
CA ASP A 514 14.24 27.89 -13.31
C ASP A 514 14.08 26.66 -14.22
N ILE A 515 13.94 26.91 -15.52
CA ILE A 515 13.97 25.90 -16.58
C ILE A 515 15.12 26.24 -17.54
N TYR A 516 16.08 25.33 -17.67
CA TYR A 516 17.20 25.45 -18.60
C TYR A 516 17.05 24.48 -19.77
N VAL A 517 17.04 24.99 -21.01
CA VAL A 517 17.05 24.18 -22.24
C VAL A 517 18.44 24.24 -22.83
N ASN A 518 19.34 23.34 -22.40
CA ASN A 518 20.72 23.28 -22.81
C ASN A 518 20.93 22.43 -24.06
N ASN A 519 19.99 21.54 -24.39
CA ASN A 519 20.02 20.69 -25.58
C ASN A 519 18.70 20.77 -26.33
N GLY A 520 18.78 20.74 -27.66
CA GLY A 520 17.65 20.93 -28.55
C GLY A 520 16.60 19.82 -28.40
N VAL A 521 15.32 20.20 -28.35
CA VAL A 521 14.17 19.31 -28.32
C VAL A 521 13.43 19.40 -29.64
N THR A 522 13.32 18.28 -30.36
CA THR A 522 12.60 18.23 -31.64
C THR A 522 11.63 17.04 -31.65
N TRP A 523 10.39 17.29 -32.05
CA TRP A 523 9.38 16.21 -32.17
C TRP A 523 8.47 16.43 -33.37
N ALA A 524 7.80 15.34 -33.81
CA ALA A 524 6.97 15.34 -35.01
C ALA A 524 5.46 15.16 -34.72
N SER A 525 5.06 14.88 -33.48
CA SER A 525 3.66 14.81 -33.13
C SER A 525 3.03 16.20 -33.00
N GLY A 526 1.72 16.31 -33.17
CA GLY A 526 0.99 17.56 -32.92
C GLY A 526 0.83 17.93 -31.43
N ASN A 527 1.46 17.20 -30.50
CA ASN A 527 1.31 17.41 -29.07
C ASN A 527 2.06 18.65 -28.57
N THR A 528 1.55 19.25 -27.53
CA THR A 528 2.04 20.52 -26.96
C THR A 528 3.14 20.29 -25.93
N LEU A 529 4.21 21.09 -26.01
CA LEU A 529 5.18 21.29 -24.93
C LEU A 529 4.92 22.65 -24.26
N LYS A 530 4.59 22.64 -22.97
CA LYS A 530 4.44 23.84 -22.16
C LYS A 530 5.55 23.89 -21.10
N LEU A 531 6.27 25.01 -21.05
CA LEU A 531 7.26 25.32 -20.01
C LEU A 531 6.71 26.46 -19.15
N LYS A 532 6.63 26.22 -17.83
CA LYS A 532 6.14 27.22 -16.88
C LYS A 532 7.10 27.33 -15.70
N ALA A 533 7.78 28.43 -15.59
CA ALA A 533 8.80 28.67 -14.58
C ALA A 533 8.34 29.71 -13.55
N THR A 534 8.69 29.49 -12.27
CA THR A 534 8.52 30.51 -11.21
C THR A 534 9.43 31.70 -11.43
N SER A 535 10.65 31.45 -11.86
CA SER A 535 11.68 32.47 -12.11
C SER A 535 11.94 32.65 -13.60
N GLY A 536 12.81 31.88 -14.19
CA GLY A 536 13.27 32.09 -15.57
C GLY A 536 13.20 30.84 -16.45
N ILE A 537 13.06 31.07 -17.77
CA ILE A 537 13.28 30.06 -18.81
C ILE A 537 14.49 30.49 -19.65
N TYR A 538 15.53 29.65 -19.68
CA TYR A 538 16.79 29.91 -20.37
C TYR A 538 16.93 28.97 -21.57
N LEU A 539 16.81 29.54 -22.78
CA LEU A 539 16.92 28.81 -24.03
C LEU A 539 18.37 28.90 -24.55
N ASN A 540 19.17 27.87 -24.29
CA ASN A 540 20.52 27.72 -24.78
C ASN A 540 20.58 26.83 -26.04
N ALA A 541 19.45 26.22 -26.42
CA ALA A 541 19.31 25.35 -27.58
C ALA A 541 17.89 25.43 -28.16
N PRO A 542 17.68 25.05 -29.46
CA PRO A 542 16.38 25.19 -30.11
C PRO A 542 15.32 24.23 -29.60
N ILE A 543 14.06 24.68 -29.64
CA ILE A 543 12.86 23.86 -29.45
C ILE A 543 12.04 23.91 -30.74
N SER A 544 11.77 22.75 -31.34
CA SER A 544 11.06 22.67 -32.62
C SER A 544 10.07 21.51 -32.64
N GLY A 545 8.81 21.82 -32.99
CA GLY A 545 7.75 20.84 -33.12
C GLY A 545 6.97 21.00 -34.41
N ALA A 546 7.04 20.03 -35.31
CA ALA A 546 6.34 20.10 -36.59
C ALA A 546 4.81 20.06 -36.40
N GLY A 547 4.14 21.19 -36.66
CA GLY A 547 2.69 21.33 -36.49
C GLY A 547 2.20 21.27 -35.03
N ALA A 548 3.12 21.47 -34.08
CA ALA A 548 2.87 21.40 -32.65
C ALA A 548 2.79 22.79 -32.00
N THR A 549 2.43 22.83 -30.73
CA THR A 549 2.41 24.07 -29.94
C THR A 549 3.53 24.06 -28.92
N VAL A 550 4.30 25.16 -28.86
CA VAL A 550 5.22 25.47 -27.77
C VAL A 550 4.64 26.66 -26.99
N ALA A 551 4.39 26.46 -25.69
CA ALA A 551 3.92 27.52 -24.81
C ALA A 551 4.93 27.76 -23.69
N MET A 552 5.25 29.03 -23.40
CA MET A 552 6.20 29.38 -22.36
C MET A 552 5.63 30.48 -21.47
N GLN A 553 5.81 30.30 -20.17
CA GLN A 553 5.42 31.26 -19.14
C GLN A 553 6.57 31.33 -18.11
N ALA A 554 7.20 32.45 -17.98
CA ALA A 554 8.23 32.69 -16.98
C ALA A 554 7.75 33.74 -15.97
N GLY A 555 8.34 33.66 -14.76
CA GLY A 555 8.13 34.62 -13.70
C GLY A 555 9.09 35.81 -13.75
N SER A 556 9.72 36.12 -12.61
CA SER A 556 10.48 37.37 -12.41
C SER A 556 11.74 37.53 -13.30
N ALA A 557 12.40 36.44 -13.68
CA ALA A 557 13.59 36.49 -14.52
C ALA A 557 13.30 36.47 -16.04
N GLY A 558 12.02 36.21 -16.43
CA GLY A 558 11.59 36.22 -17.81
C GLY A 558 12.07 35.05 -18.65
N ILE A 559 11.95 35.19 -19.99
CA ILE A 559 12.46 34.21 -20.95
C ILE A 559 13.72 34.79 -21.59
N THR A 560 14.85 34.10 -21.43
CA THR A 560 16.14 34.52 -21.96
C THR A 560 16.61 33.57 -23.06
N ASN A 561 16.96 34.10 -24.21
CA ASN A 561 17.56 33.33 -25.31
C ASN A 561 19.05 33.62 -25.34
N ASN A 562 19.87 32.67 -24.88
CA ASN A 562 21.33 32.82 -24.75
C ASN A 562 22.14 32.23 -25.93
N GLY A 563 21.47 31.61 -26.91
CA GLY A 563 22.15 30.86 -27.96
C GLY A 563 21.40 30.84 -29.29
N PRO A 564 21.71 29.91 -30.19
CA PRO A 564 20.99 29.71 -31.44
C PRO A 564 19.56 29.14 -31.20
N GLY A 565 19.04 29.34 -29.98
CA GLY A 565 17.72 28.90 -29.57
C GLY A 565 16.63 29.56 -30.40
N THR A 566 15.98 28.77 -31.25
CA THR A 566 14.79 29.18 -31.97
C THR A 566 13.62 28.34 -31.45
N VAL A 567 12.44 28.94 -31.40
CA VAL A 567 11.17 28.24 -31.18
C VAL A 567 10.45 28.22 -32.52
N SER A 568 10.21 27.07 -33.08
CA SER A 568 9.55 26.88 -34.38
C SER A 568 8.54 25.74 -34.37
#